data_819f535651c894bd2f7a3b23ff91db2f
#
_entry.id   819f535651c894bd2f7a3b23ff91db2f
#
_cell.length_a   1.000
_cell.length_b   1.000
_cell.length_c   1.000
_cell.angle_alpha   90.00
_cell.angle_beta   90.00
_cell.angle_gamma   90.00
#
_symmetry.space_group_name_H-M   'P 1'
#
loop_
_entity.id
_entity.type
_entity.pdbx_description
1 polymer ?
#
loop_
_entity_poly.entity_id
_entity_poly.type
_entity_poly.pdbx_seq_one_letter_code
_entity_poly.pdbx_strand_id
1 'polypeptide(L)'
;MPVKKKTTNSKIKDRNTAVVNPQAAGKPKAASRLKAADNRKVTKAKPSLKTVVIDALADMKALEVKVLDVRGLTDIADFMVIASGTSDRHVRSVAQRVVERTKEAGFRPHGVEGQQDSDWVLIDLSEMIVHVMLPRVREFYGLEKLWDITATQRAARA
;
A
#
# COMPACT_ATOMS: atom_id res chain seq x y z
N MET A 1 -8.53 -56.27 17.83
CA MET A 1 -7.66 -56.82 18.87
C MET A 1 -6.35 -56.08 18.85
N PRO A 2 -5.95 -55.60 19.97
CA PRO A 2 -4.89 -54.60 20.04
C PRO A 2 -3.54 -55.21 20.35
N VAL A 3 -2.45 -54.56 20.04
CA VAL A 3 -1.23 -54.72 20.82
C VAL A 3 -0.50 -53.40 20.95
N LYS A 4 -0.49 -52.96 22.19
CA LYS A 4 0.38 -52.02 22.85
C LYS A 4 1.82 -52.53 22.84
N LYS A 5 2.77 -51.62 22.84
CA LYS A 5 3.99 -51.59 23.71
C LYS A 5 4.72 -50.31 23.38
N LYS A 6 4.78 -49.34 24.23
CA LYS A 6 5.49 -49.09 25.51
C LYS A 6 6.99 -49.27 25.42
N THR A 7 7.59 -48.16 25.82
CA THR A 7 8.77 -47.99 26.70
C THR A 7 10.08 -47.82 25.95
N THR A 8 11.01 -47.00 26.31
CA THR A 8 11.45 -46.32 27.54
C THR A 8 12.53 -45.32 27.14
N ASN A 9 12.46 -44.16 27.64
CA ASN A 9 13.27 -43.55 28.66
C ASN A 9 14.77 -43.99 28.73
N SER A 10 15.66 -43.09 28.40
CA SER A 10 16.99 -43.06 29.00
C SER A 10 17.58 -41.64 28.92
N LYS A 11 17.51 -41.05 29.97
CA LYS A 11 18.21 -40.06 30.71
C LYS A 11 19.71 -40.40 30.78
N ILE A 12 20.57 -39.56 30.23
CA ILE A 12 21.96 -39.45 30.70
C ILE A 12 22.29 -37.96 30.86
N LYS A 13 22.41 -37.65 32.09
CA LYS A 13 23.19 -36.62 32.73
C LYS A 13 24.66 -36.88 32.48
N ASP A 14 25.41 -35.84 32.27
CA ASP A 14 26.71 -35.53 32.90
C ASP A 14 27.20 -34.23 32.29
N ARG A 15 27.24 -33.23 33.07
CA ARG A 15 28.22 -32.74 34.02
C ARG A 15 29.58 -32.51 33.39
N ASN A 16 29.87 -31.27 33.45
CA ASN A 16 31.04 -30.68 34.09
C ASN A 16 32.05 -30.15 33.11
N THR A 17 32.56 -29.08 33.26
CA THR A 17 33.10 -28.15 34.24
C THR A 17 33.71 -27.03 33.43
N ALA A 18 33.40 -25.86 33.72
CA ALA A 18 34.01 -24.89 34.58
C ALA A 18 35.50 -24.59 34.25
N VAL A 19 35.70 -23.28 34.21
CA VAL A 19 36.85 -22.54 34.66
C VAL A 19 37.91 -22.35 33.57
N VAL A 20 38.23 -21.16 33.19
CA VAL A 20 38.96 -20.13 33.92
C VAL A 20 38.97 -18.84 33.09
N ASN A 21 38.61 -17.78 33.74
CA ASN A 21 39.09 -16.46 33.40
C ASN A 21 40.50 -16.31 33.95
N PRO A 22 41.40 -15.62 33.27
CA PRO A 22 41.90 -14.43 33.88
C PRO A 22 42.14 -13.26 32.93
N GLN A 23 41.62 -12.17 33.39
CA GLN A 23 42.20 -10.83 33.39
C GLN A 23 43.44 -10.61 32.54
N ALA A 24 43.37 -9.66 31.65
CA ALA A 24 44.44 -8.72 31.43
C ALA A 24 43.84 -7.36 31.06
N ALA A 25 44.15 -6.43 31.88
CA ALA A 25 43.86 -5.03 31.76
C ALA A 25 44.48 -4.43 30.52
N GLY A 26 43.72 -3.50 29.90
CA GLY A 26 44.24 -2.65 28.85
C GLY A 26 43.20 -1.67 28.40
N LYS A 27 43.02 -0.62 29.18
CA LYS A 27 42.39 0.61 28.62
C LYS A 27 43.36 1.23 27.63
N PRO A 28 42.85 1.75 26.52
CA PRO A 28 43.06 3.17 26.33
C PRO A 28 41.72 3.92 26.03
N LYS A 29 41.63 5.05 26.67
CA LYS A 29 40.74 6.11 26.36
C LYS A 29 40.83 6.50 24.89
N ALA A 30 39.72 6.40 24.20
CA ALA A 30 39.47 7.27 23.09
C ALA A 30 38.00 7.70 23.20
N ALA A 31 37.81 8.87 23.71
CA ALA A 31 36.56 9.58 23.65
C ALA A 31 36.26 9.89 22.19
N SER A 32 35.49 9.04 21.56
CA SER A 32 34.84 9.38 20.33
C SER A 32 33.43 9.86 20.65
N ARG A 33 33.30 11.15 20.64
CA ARG A 33 32.09 11.93 20.66
C ARG A 33 31.20 11.46 19.51
N LEU A 34 30.38 10.45 19.72
CA LEU A 34 29.28 10.16 18.85
C LEU A 34 28.20 11.20 19.17
N LYS A 35 28.12 12.14 18.27
CA LYS A 35 27.05 13.13 18.19
C LYS A 35 25.72 12.42 18.36
N ALA A 36 24.95 12.93 19.30
CA ALA A 36 23.55 12.61 19.46
C ALA A 36 22.89 12.55 18.08
N ALA A 37 22.36 11.39 17.77
CA ALA A 37 21.45 11.23 16.67
C ALA A 37 20.33 12.25 16.88
N ASP A 38 20.25 13.17 15.95
CA ASP A 38 19.17 14.12 15.80
C ASP A 38 17.87 13.34 15.80
N ASN A 39 17.25 13.27 16.96
CA ASN A 39 15.90 12.77 17.13
C ASN A 39 14.96 13.84 16.57
N ARG A 40 15.03 14.05 15.25
CA ARG A 40 13.97 14.74 14.55
C ARG A 40 12.72 13.91 14.77
N LYS A 41 11.93 14.38 15.71
CA LYS A 41 10.53 14.09 15.79
C LYS A 41 10.00 14.16 14.36
N VAL A 42 9.92 13.02 13.69
CA VAL A 42 9.17 12.89 12.46
C VAL A 42 7.73 13.12 12.91
N THR A 43 7.31 14.37 12.85
CA THR A 43 5.90 14.70 12.88
C THR A 43 5.34 13.90 11.71
N LYS A 44 4.58 12.85 11.99
CA LYS A 44 3.84 12.10 10.97
C LYS A 44 2.94 13.12 10.29
N ALA A 45 3.44 13.69 9.21
CA ALA A 45 2.63 14.51 8.34
C ALA A 45 1.44 13.64 7.92
N LYS A 46 0.23 14.19 8.03
CA LYS A 46 -0.98 13.50 7.61
C LYS A 46 -0.76 13.01 6.17
N PRO A 47 -0.97 11.72 5.88
CA PRO A 47 -0.72 11.20 4.55
C PRO A 47 -1.57 11.95 3.51
N SER A 48 -1.01 12.20 2.34
CA SER A 48 -1.76 12.83 1.25
C SER A 48 -2.85 11.89 0.74
N LEU A 49 -3.93 12.46 0.20
CA LEU A 49 -5.01 11.66 -0.41
C LEU A 49 -4.46 10.65 -1.43
N LYS A 50 -3.52 11.10 -2.26
CA LYS A 50 -2.85 10.24 -3.25
C LYS A 50 -2.17 9.04 -2.61
N THR A 51 -1.40 9.24 -1.55
CA THR A 51 -0.73 8.16 -0.82
C THR A 51 -1.74 7.17 -0.25
N VAL A 52 -2.79 7.67 0.40
CA VAL A 52 -3.85 6.82 0.99
C VAL A 52 -4.52 5.94 -0.07
N VAL A 53 -4.85 6.52 -1.23
CA VAL A 53 -5.49 5.78 -2.33
C VAL A 53 -4.55 4.72 -2.91
N ILE A 54 -3.30 5.08 -3.20
CA ILE A 54 -2.30 4.14 -3.74
C ILE A 54 -2.06 2.97 -2.77
N ASP A 55 -1.92 3.25 -1.48
CA ASP A 55 -1.73 2.22 -0.45
C ASP A 55 -2.96 1.30 -0.36
N ALA A 56 -4.17 1.85 -0.42
CA ALA A 56 -5.40 1.06 -0.41
C ALA A 56 -5.51 0.13 -1.63
N LEU A 57 -5.12 0.61 -2.80
CA LEU A 57 -5.09 -0.20 -4.03
C LEU A 57 -4.04 -1.31 -3.95
N ALA A 58 -2.87 -1.01 -3.40
CA ALA A 58 -1.79 -1.98 -3.18
C ALA A 58 -2.18 -3.05 -2.15
N ASP A 59 -2.82 -2.67 -1.05
CA ASP A 59 -3.34 -3.59 -0.02
C ASP A 59 -4.25 -4.67 -0.63
N MET A 60 -5.04 -4.30 -1.62
CA MET A 60 -5.98 -5.20 -2.30
C MET A 60 -5.40 -5.83 -3.56
N LYS A 61 -4.12 -5.59 -3.86
CA LYS A 61 -3.45 -6.12 -5.06
C LYS A 61 -4.19 -5.74 -6.36
N ALA A 62 -4.65 -4.51 -6.44
CA ALA A 62 -5.22 -3.98 -7.66
C ALA A 62 -4.19 -4.01 -8.79
N LEU A 63 -4.65 -4.35 -10.00
CA LEU A 63 -3.79 -4.50 -11.15
C LEU A 63 -3.65 -3.19 -11.91
N GLU A 64 -2.49 -3.01 -12.52
CA GLU A 64 -2.21 -1.93 -13.48
C GLU A 64 -2.68 -0.54 -12.99
N VAL A 65 -2.29 -0.18 -11.77
CA VAL A 65 -2.63 1.12 -11.18
C VAL A 65 -1.91 2.23 -11.94
N LYS A 66 -2.69 3.12 -12.55
CA LYS A 66 -2.20 4.28 -13.28
C LYS A 66 -2.75 5.56 -12.66
N VAL A 67 -1.89 6.52 -12.39
CA VAL A 67 -2.25 7.85 -11.89
C VAL A 67 -2.01 8.88 -12.97
N LEU A 68 -3.05 9.59 -13.35
CA LEU A 68 -3.02 10.62 -14.38
C LEU A 68 -3.18 11.99 -13.72
N ASP A 69 -2.33 12.93 -14.06
CA ASP A 69 -2.49 14.34 -13.70
C ASP A 69 -3.38 15.00 -14.74
N VAL A 70 -4.60 15.33 -14.35
CA VAL A 70 -5.61 15.93 -15.23
C VAL A 70 -5.83 17.41 -14.94
N ARG A 71 -4.98 18.03 -14.13
CA ARG A 71 -5.04 19.44 -13.82
C ARG A 71 -4.96 20.29 -15.08
N GLY A 72 -5.91 21.19 -15.22
CA GLY A 72 -6.04 22.06 -16.41
C GLY A 72 -6.44 21.32 -17.70
N LEU A 73 -6.80 20.05 -17.64
CA LEU A 73 -7.49 19.30 -18.70
C LEU A 73 -8.98 19.20 -18.39
N THR A 74 -9.33 19.19 -17.12
CA THR A 74 -10.70 19.18 -16.62
C THR A 74 -10.77 19.97 -15.32
N ASP A 75 -11.95 20.49 -15.02
CA ASP A 75 -12.25 21.17 -13.75
C ASP A 75 -12.88 20.21 -12.72
N ILE A 76 -13.03 18.92 -13.06
CA ILE A 76 -13.73 17.94 -12.22
C ILE A 76 -12.79 17.42 -11.11
N ALA A 77 -11.52 17.20 -11.40
CA ALA A 77 -10.54 16.68 -10.46
C ALA A 77 -9.11 17.05 -10.88
N ASP A 78 -8.19 17.00 -9.93
CA ASP A 78 -6.76 17.21 -10.17
C ASP A 78 -6.08 15.93 -10.68
N PHE A 79 -6.52 14.80 -10.15
CA PHE A 79 -5.96 13.49 -10.50
C PHE A 79 -7.04 12.47 -10.85
N MET A 80 -6.70 11.61 -11.76
CA MET A 80 -7.50 10.44 -12.09
C MET A 80 -6.67 9.18 -11.84
N VAL A 81 -7.22 8.25 -11.10
CA VAL A 81 -6.57 6.95 -10.83
C VAL A 81 -7.39 5.86 -11.51
N ILE A 82 -6.73 5.03 -12.28
CA ILE A 82 -7.34 3.90 -12.97
C ILE A 82 -6.64 2.62 -12.47
N ALA A 83 -7.43 1.67 -12.01
CA ALA A 83 -6.96 0.39 -11.54
C ALA A 83 -7.87 -0.73 -12.03
N SER A 84 -7.36 -1.94 -12.09
CA SER A 84 -8.15 -3.10 -12.49
C SER A 84 -8.27 -4.13 -11.36
N GLY A 85 -9.41 -4.79 -11.31
CA GLY A 85 -9.64 -5.96 -10.50
C GLY A 85 -9.75 -7.22 -11.35
N THR A 86 -9.46 -8.38 -10.78
CA THR A 86 -9.47 -9.68 -11.49
C THR A 86 -10.88 -10.24 -11.72
N SER A 87 -11.84 -9.78 -10.92
CA SER A 87 -13.24 -10.22 -10.96
C SER A 87 -14.14 -9.11 -10.42
N ASP A 88 -15.46 -9.23 -10.64
CA ASP A 88 -16.46 -8.31 -10.12
C ASP A 88 -16.36 -8.15 -8.60
N ARG A 89 -16.18 -9.28 -7.91
CA ARG A 89 -15.98 -9.30 -6.47
C ARG A 89 -14.71 -8.56 -6.06
N HIS A 90 -13.63 -8.74 -6.81
CA HIS A 90 -12.35 -8.06 -6.54
C HIS A 90 -12.48 -6.56 -6.79
N VAL A 91 -13.11 -6.13 -7.90
CA VAL A 91 -13.38 -4.71 -8.19
C VAL A 91 -14.16 -4.06 -7.04
N ARG A 92 -15.22 -4.72 -6.55
CA ARG A 92 -16.01 -4.25 -5.42
C ARG A 92 -15.19 -4.14 -4.13
N SER A 93 -14.39 -5.16 -3.83
CA SER A 93 -13.56 -5.19 -2.63
C SER A 93 -12.47 -4.12 -2.66
N VAL A 94 -11.84 -3.90 -3.80
CA VAL A 94 -10.85 -2.84 -4.01
C VAL A 94 -11.50 -1.47 -3.80
N ALA A 95 -12.64 -1.22 -4.43
CA ALA A 95 -13.36 0.04 -4.29
C ALA A 95 -13.78 0.30 -2.83
N GLN A 96 -14.29 -0.71 -2.15
CA GLN A 96 -14.65 -0.61 -0.74
C GLN A 96 -13.43 -0.27 0.13
N ARG A 97 -12.31 -0.91 -0.12
CA ARG A 97 -11.06 -0.64 0.61
C ARG A 97 -10.58 0.80 0.45
N VAL A 98 -10.65 1.32 -0.76
CA VAL A 98 -10.32 2.73 -1.03
C VAL A 98 -11.24 3.66 -0.23
N VAL A 99 -12.55 3.41 -0.23
CA VAL A 99 -13.53 4.19 0.52
C VAL A 99 -13.25 4.15 2.03
N GLU A 100 -12.98 2.99 2.58
CA GLU A 100 -12.66 2.82 4.01
C GLU A 100 -11.40 3.58 4.40
N ARG A 101 -10.31 3.37 3.67
CA ARG A 101 -9.02 4.00 3.96
C ARG A 101 -9.05 5.52 3.81
N THR A 102 -9.77 6.02 2.82
CA THR A 102 -9.90 7.47 2.64
C THR A 102 -10.75 8.09 3.75
N LYS A 103 -11.84 7.45 4.18
CA LYS A 103 -12.62 7.90 5.33
C LYS A 103 -11.82 7.91 6.62
N GLU A 104 -11.05 6.85 6.91
CA GLU A 104 -10.17 6.76 8.08
C GLU A 104 -9.11 7.87 8.09
N ALA A 105 -8.59 8.23 6.93
CA ALA A 105 -7.62 9.32 6.78
C ALA A 105 -8.27 10.73 6.81
N GLY A 106 -9.58 10.82 6.87
CA GLY A 106 -10.35 12.07 6.94
C GLY A 106 -10.74 12.64 5.57
N PHE A 107 -10.59 11.85 4.50
CA PHE A 107 -11.05 12.20 3.16
C PHE A 107 -12.36 11.46 2.86
N ARG A 108 -13.48 12.14 2.93
CA ARG A 108 -14.78 11.51 2.66
C ARG A 108 -15.09 11.55 1.16
N PRO A 109 -15.46 10.41 0.55
CA PRO A 109 -15.94 10.41 -0.82
C PRO A 109 -17.23 11.26 -0.95
N HIS A 110 -17.32 12.00 -2.04
CA HIS A 110 -18.54 12.71 -2.42
C HIS A 110 -19.60 11.77 -2.98
N GLY A 111 -19.15 10.75 -3.69
CA GLY A 111 -20.02 9.75 -4.27
C GLY A 111 -19.26 8.48 -4.62
N VAL A 112 -19.99 7.39 -4.72
CA VAL A 112 -19.50 6.08 -5.20
C VAL A 112 -20.57 5.52 -6.13
N GLU A 113 -20.20 5.29 -7.37
CA GLU A 113 -21.09 4.81 -8.43
C GLU A 113 -20.66 3.44 -8.95
N GLY A 114 -21.60 2.64 -9.46
CA GLY A 114 -21.32 1.38 -10.11
C GLY A 114 -21.09 0.17 -9.17
N GLN A 115 -21.32 0.30 -7.89
CA GLN A 115 -21.09 -0.78 -6.92
C GLN A 115 -21.98 -2.02 -7.16
N GLN A 116 -23.15 -1.84 -7.72
CA GLN A 116 -24.10 -2.95 -7.94
C GLN A 116 -23.65 -3.87 -9.06
N ASP A 117 -23.28 -3.30 -10.20
CA ASP A 117 -22.85 -4.03 -11.39
C ASP A 117 -21.41 -4.55 -11.24
N SER A 118 -20.59 -3.84 -10.51
CA SER A 118 -19.20 -4.19 -10.14
C SER A 118 -18.22 -4.38 -11.31
N ASP A 119 -18.64 -4.13 -12.53
CA ASP A 119 -17.77 -4.12 -13.71
C ASP A 119 -16.86 -2.89 -13.71
N TRP A 120 -17.38 -1.78 -13.20
CA TRP A 120 -16.74 -0.50 -13.12
C TRP A 120 -17.29 0.29 -11.93
N VAL A 121 -16.46 0.55 -10.94
CA VAL A 121 -16.79 1.39 -9.79
C VAL A 121 -16.01 2.69 -9.89
N LEU A 122 -16.69 3.80 -9.71
CA LEU A 122 -16.15 5.15 -9.66
C LEU A 122 -16.26 5.68 -8.24
N ILE A 123 -15.17 6.23 -7.71
CA ILE A 123 -15.14 6.88 -6.40
C ILE A 123 -14.72 8.32 -6.60
N ASP A 124 -15.60 9.24 -6.25
CA ASP A 124 -15.35 10.68 -6.30
C ASP A 124 -14.83 11.18 -4.95
N LEU A 125 -13.59 11.67 -4.94
CA LEU A 125 -12.90 12.21 -3.77
C LEU A 125 -12.63 13.74 -3.91
N SER A 126 -13.33 14.43 -4.77
CA SER A 126 -13.17 15.83 -5.16
C SER A 126 -11.87 16.13 -5.92
N GLU A 127 -10.73 16.10 -5.24
CA GLU A 127 -9.41 16.30 -5.87
C GLU A 127 -8.99 15.13 -6.74
N MET A 128 -9.61 13.97 -6.54
CA MET A 128 -9.23 12.72 -7.20
C MET A 128 -10.45 11.87 -7.52
N ILE A 129 -10.50 11.37 -8.75
CA ILE A 129 -11.47 10.35 -9.16
C ILE A 129 -10.73 9.02 -9.31
N VAL A 130 -11.26 7.99 -8.66
CA VAL A 130 -10.69 6.63 -8.73
C VAL A 130 -11.63 5.74 -9.52
N HIS A 131 -11.12 5.15 -10.59
CA HIS A 131 -11.82 4.16 -11.41
C HIS A 131 -11.25 2.78 -11.10
N VAL A 132 -12.07 1.87 -10.63
CA VAL A 132 -11.74 0.46 -10.46
C VAL A 132 -12.63 -0.34 -11.39
N MET A 133 -12.04 -1.07 -12.33
CA MET A 133 -12.79 -1.73 -13.37
C MET A 133 -12.19 -3.08 -13.78
N LEU A 134 -12.99 -3.92 -14.41
CA LEU A 134 -12.49 -5.14 -15.01
C LEU A 134 -11.58 -4.81 -16.21
N PRO A 135 -10.56 -5.64 -16.50
CA PRO A 135 -9.66 -5.40 -17.63
C PRO A 135 -10.37 -5.22 -18.98
N ARG A 136 -11.40 -6.02 -19.23
CA ARG A 136 -12.22 -5.91 -20.45
C ARG A 136 -12.92 -4.57 -20.60
N VAL A 137 -13.41 -4.02 -19.48
CA VAL A 137 -14.10 -2.71 -19.45
C VAL A 137 -13.10 -1.60 -19.66
N ARG A 138 -11.94 -1.71 -19.02
CA ARG A 138 -10.82 -0.76 -19.17
C ARG A 138 -10.33 -0.67 -20.61
N GLU A 139 -10.14 -1.81 -21.26
CA GLU A 139 -9.74 -1.89 -22.66
C GLU A 139 -10.81 -1.30 -23.59
N PHE A 140 -12.08 -1.64 -23.35
CA PHE A 140 -13.20 -1.19 -24.17
C PHE A 140 -13.37 0.34 -24.14
N TYR A 141 -13.35 0.94 -22.96
CA TYR A 141 -13.53 2.39 -22.82
C TYR A 141 -12.24 3.19 -23.06
N GLY A 142 -11.09 2.62 -22.79
CA GLY A 142 -9.80 3.23 -23.06
C GLY A 142 -9.59 4.62 -22.45
N LEU A 143 -10.03 4.83 -21.20
CA LEU A 143 -9.94 6.13 -20.52
C LEU A 143 -8.54 6.74 -20.52
N GLU A 144 -7.54 5.93 -20.36
CA GLU A 144 -6.13 6.37 -20.36
C GLU A 144 -5.75 7.05 -21.68
N LYS A 145 -6.20 6.48 -22.80
CA LYS A 145 -5.92 7.03 -24.13
C LYS A 145 -6.55 8.40 -24.32
N LEU A 146 -7.76 8.58 -23.78
CA LEU A 146 -8.46 9.86 -23.86
C LEU A 146 -7.66 10.98 -23.18
N TRP A 147 -7.15 10.72 -21.99
CA TRP A 147 -6.38 11.69 -21.23
C TRP A 147 -4.96 11.87 -21.72
N ASP A 148 -4.31 10.82 -22.21
CA ASP A 148 -2.97 10.88 -22.82
C ASP A 148 -2.99 11.75 -24.09
N ILE A 149 -3.99 11.62 -24.95
CA ILE A 149 -4.15 12.46 -26.14
C ILE A 149 -4.32 13.93 -25.75
N THR A 150 -5.13 14.21 -24.75
CA THR A 150 -5.39 15.57 -24.28
C THR A 150 -4.11 16.20 -23.69
N ALA A 151 -3.35 15.44 -22.91
CA ALA A 151 -2.07 15.90 -22.37
C ALA A 151 -1.04 16.20 -23.48
N THR A 152 -0.98 15.36 -24.50
CA THR A 152 -0.10 15.55 -25.66
C THR A 152 -0.48 16.78 -26.48
N GLN A 153 -1.77 17.01 -26.72
CA GLN A 153 -2.25 18.19 -27.42
C GLN A 153 -1.98 19.48 -26.65
N ARG A 154 -2.04 19.44 -25.32
CA ARG A 154 -1.70 20.58 -24.49
C ARG A 154 -0.22 20.92 -24.57
N ALA A 155 0.66 19.92 -24.50
CA ALA A 155 2.10 20.10 -24.64
C ALA A 155 2.47 20.69 -26.01
N ALA A 156 1.75 20.33 -27.06
CA ALA A 156 1.95 20.84 -28.41
C ALA A 156 1.48 22.29 -28.60
N ARG A 157 0.62 22.81 -27.72
CA ARG A 157 0.10 24.20 -27.76
C ARG A 157 0.83 25.16 -26.84
N ALA A 158 1.65 24.63 -25.95
CA ALA A 158 2.48 25.41 -25.04
C ALA A 158 3.81 25.80 -25.71
#